data_e47bbe49671b9ccd74d1de23a9b92e5b
#
_entry.id   e47bbe49671b9ccd74d1de23a9b92e5b
#
_cell.length_a   1.000
_cell.length_b   1.000
_cell.length_c   1.000
_cell.angle_alpha   90.00
_cell.angle_beta   90.00
_cell.angle_gamma   90.00
#
_symmetry.space_group_name_H-M   'P 1'
#
loop_
_entity.id
_entity.type
_entity.pdbx_description
1 polymer ?
#
loop_
_entity_poly.entity_id
_entity_poly.type
_entity_poly.pdbx_seq_one_letter_code
_entity_poly.pdbx_strand_id
1 'polypeptide(L)'
;EDGRAEALVPEDRRAWHAGAGSWQGRDDVNSRSIGIEIANPGDRPFPVTQMDAVVTLLRDIMARWQISPHGVIGHSDMAPGRKIDPGPRFDWQRLVHEGLALQGGQGPDLPLDASLTRIGYPPADPETRLAAFRLRFRPWGQGAESPADRCCAAFVAASVTRLTAAAGRAYQA
;
A
#
# COMPACT_ATOMS: atom_id res chain seq x y z
N GLU A 1 -5.36 0.60 20.85
CA GLU A 1 -6.51 -0.19 20.34
C GLU A 1 -7.85 0.57 20.47
N ASP A 2 -7.89 1.65 21.25
CA ASP A 2 -9.07 2.51 21.51
C ASP A 2 -9.34 3.55 20.40
N GLY A 3 -8.52 3.60 19.36
CA GLY A 3 -8.63 4.57 18.27
C GLY A 3 -8.00 5.93 18.54
N ARG A 4 -7.31 6.11 19.67
CA ARG A 4 -6.57 7.34 19.95
C ARG A 4 -5.40 7.49 18.99
N ALA A 5 -5.30 8.63 18.33
CA ALA A 5 -4.19 9.00 17.47
C ALA A 5 -3.33 10.08 18.14
N GLU A 6 -2.01 9.96 18.01
CA GLU A 6 -1.04 10.92 18.52
C GLU A 6 -0.10 11.34 17.39
N ALA A 7 0.12 12.63 17.24
CA ALA A 7 1.11 13.17 16.32
C ALA A 7 2.50 13.12 16.97
N LEU A 8 3.38 12.25 16.46
CA LEU A 8 4.75 12.10 16.97
C LEU A 8 5.70 13.10 16.33
N VAL A 9 5.51 13.38 15.05
CA VAL A 9 6.30 14.34 14.26
C VAL A 9 5.34 15.16 13.40
N PRO A 10 5.51 16.48 13.29
CA PRO A 10 4.73 17.28 12.35
C PRO A 10 4.85 16.78 10.91
N GLU A 11 3.77 16.79 10.14
CA GLU A 11 3.71 16.23 8.78
C GLU A 11 4.66 16.92 7.79
N ASP A 12 5.09 18.16 8.05
CA ASP A 12 6.07 18.91 7.26
C ASP A 12 7.53 18.61 7.65
N ARG A 13 7.73 17.70 8.60
CA ARG A 13 9.05 17.29 9.08
C ARG A 13 9.36 15.87 8.69
N ARG A 14 10.63 15.61 8.40
CA ARG A 14 11.10 14.25 8.15
C ARG A 14 11.03 13.39 9.41
N ALA A 15 10.39 12.22 9.31
CA ALA A 15 10.42 11.17 10.32
C ALA A 15 11.22 9.95 9.83
N TRP A 16 11.77 9.17 10.77
CA TRP A 16 12.53 7.95 10.47
C TRP A 16 11.67 6.70 10.70
N HIS A 17 10.62 6.53 9.88
CA HIS A 17 9.61 5.49 10.05
C HIS A 17 9.71 4.34 9.02
N ALA A 18 10.27 4.60 7.83
CA ALA A 18 10.27 3.62 6.73
C ALA A 18 11.54 2.75 6.69
N GLY A 19 12.68 3.28 7.15
CA GLY A 19 13.98 2.60 7.02
C GLY A 19 14.41 2.44 5.55
N ALA A 20 15.20 1.41 5.27
CA ALA A 20 15.66 1.12 3.92
C ALA A 20 14.53 0.52 3.07
N GLY A 21 14.41 0.97 1.83
CA GLY A 21 13.43 0.50 0.85
C GLY A 21 13.18 1.54 -0.22
N SER A 22 12.33 1.22 -1.19
CA SER A 22 11.94 2.16 -2.24
C SER A 22 10.50 1.92 -2.69
N TRP A 23 9.89 2.93 -3.29
CA TRP A 23 8.56 2.84 -3.87
C TRP A 23 8.49 3.63 -5.17
N GLN A 24 7.91 3.04 -6.23
CA GLN A 24 7.81 3.65 -7.55
C GLN A 24 9.17 4.12 -8.10
N GLY A 25 10.23 3.34 -7.87
CA GLY A 25 11.58 3.66 -8.31
C GLY A 25 12.24 4.82 -7.56
N ARG A 26 11.70 5.21 -6.41
CA ARG A 26 12.25 6.30 -5.57
C ARG A 26 12.67 5.77 -4.22
N ASP A 27 13.91 6.04 -3.88
CA ASP A 27 14.49 5.79 -2.55
C ASP A 27 14.13 6.93 -1.56
N ASP A 28 14.67 6.84 -0.36
CA ASP A 28 14.43 7.80 0.71
C ASP A 28 12.93 8.02 1.00
N VAL A 29 12.23 6.93 1.25
CA VAL A 29 10.80 6.95 1.56
C VAL A 29 10.49 7.82 2.78
N ASN A 30 11.42 7.89 3.76
CA ASN A 30 11.28 8.75 4.94
C ASN A 30 11.04 10.24 4.60
N SER A 31 11.65 10.75 3.54
CA SER A 31 11.49 12.17 3.13
C SER A 31 10.29 12.41 2.21
N ARG A 32 9.56 11.35 1.83
CA ARG A 32 8.52 11.39 0.80
C ARG A 32 7.18 10.86 1.25
N SER A 33 7.07 10.49 2.53
CA SER A 33 5.87 9.87 3.06
C SER A 33 5.60 10.28 4.50
N ILE A 34 4.35 10.11 4.89
CA ILE A 34 3.89 10.20 6.27
C ILE A 34 3.67 8.78 6.74
N GLY A 35 4.31 8.41 7.87
CA GLY A 35 4.14 7.09 8.47
C GLY A 35 3.02 7.08 9.50
N ILE A 36 2.20 6.04 9.50
CA ILE A 36 1.19 5.78 10.51
C ILE A 36 1.53 4.45 11.19
N GLU A 37 1.93 4.53 12.46
CA GLU A 37 2.16 3.35 13.29
C GLU A 37 0.83 2.92 13.93
N ILE A 38 0.41 1.67 13.68
CA ILE A 38 -0.86 1.15 14.16
C ILE A 38 -0.59 0.02 15.15
N ALA A 39 -0.87 0.25 16.43
CA ALA A 39 -0.61 -0.71 17.49
C ALA A 39 -1.49 -1.96 17.36
N ASN A 40 -0.90 -3.05 16.87
CA ASN A 40 -1.52 -4.37 16.76
C ASN A 40 -0.42 -5.44 16.81
N PRO A 41 -0.59 -6.56 17.53
CA PRO A 41 0.44 -7.61 17.58
C PRO A 41 0.62 -8.37 16.26
N GLY A 42 -0.24 -8.15 15.25
CA GLY A 42 -0.15 -8.73 13.91
C GLY A 42 -0.81 -10.11 13.76
N ASP A 43 -1.22 -10.74 14.86
CA ASP A 43 -1.83 -12.07 14.89
C ASP A 43 -3.37 -12.08 14.87
N ARG A 44 -3.99 -10.90 15.02
CA ARG A 44 -5.44 -10.71 15.13
C ARG A 44 -5.93 -9.57 14.25
N PRO A 45 -7.25 -9.51 13.94
CA PRO A 45 -7.85 -8.37 13.26
C PRO A 45 -7.68 -7.07 14.05
N PHE A 46 -7.61 -5.97 13.33
CA PHE A 46 -7.55 -4.63 13.93
C PHE A 46 -8.92 -4.25 14.49
N PRO A 47 -9.01 -3.71 15.71
CA PRO A 47 -10.28 -3.24 16.29
C PRO A 47 -10.99 -2.21 15.41
N VAL A 48 -12.31 -2.22 15.42
CA VAL A 48 -13.15 -1.30 14.63
C VAL A 48 -12.81 0.16 14.95
N THR A 49 -12.69 0.51 16.24
CA THR A 49 -12.32 1.86 16.69
C THR A 49 -10.98 2.32 16.15
N GLN A 50 -10.01 1.41 16.06
CA GLN A 50 -8.70 1.69 15.49
C GLN A 50 -8.78 1.91 13.97
N MET A 51 -9.55 1.06 13.26
CA MET A 51 -9.78 1.25 11.82
C MET A 51 -10.58 2.52 11.50
N ASP A 52 -11.53 2.92 12.35
CA ASP A 52 -12.24 4.20 12.22
C ASP A 52 -11.29 5.39 12.31
N ALA A 53 -10.37 5.35 13.28
CA ALA A 53 -9.35 6.38 13.43
C ALA A 53 -8.39 6.42 12.22
N VAL A 54 -7.96 5.26 11.70
CA VAL A 54 -7.13 5.16 10.49
C VAL A 54 -7.83 5.75 9.28
N VAL A 55 -9.10 5.43 9.05
CA VAL A 55 -9.90 5.98 7.93
C VAL A 55 -9.98 7.50 8.01
N THR A 56 -10.28 8.04 9.20
CA THR A 56 -10.38 9.49 9.42
C THR A 56 -9.04 10.17 9.15
N LEU A 57 -7.97 9.65 9.76
CA LEU A 57 -6.63 10.21 9.61
C LEU A 57 -6.14 10.16 8.15
N LEU A 58 -6.36 9.05 7.46
CA LEU A 58 -5.99 8.90 6.04
C LEU A 58 -6.74 9.90 5.15
N ARG A 59 -8.03 10.09 5.34
CA ARG A 59 -8.80 11.09 4.57
C ARG A 59 -8.20 12.48 4.71
N ASP A 60 -7.90 12.88 5.94
CA ASP A 60 -7.35 14.19 6.24
C ASP A 60 -5.97 14.39 5.65
N ILE A 61 -5.07 13.40 5.79
CA ILE A 61 -3.72 13.44 5.21
C ILE A 61 -3.79 13.44 3.69
N MET A 62 -4.57 12.57 3.09
CA MET A 62 -4.71 12.47 1.64
C MET A 62 -5.26 13.77 1.03
N ALA A 63 -6.21 14.43 1.70
CA ALA A 63 -6.75 15.71 1.26
C ALA A 63 -5.71 16.83 1.36
N ARG A 64 -4.98 16.93 2.48
CA ARG A 64 -3.95 17.97 2.68
C ARG A 64 -2.80 17.86 1.71
N TRP A 65 -2.32 16.65 1.47
CA TRP A 65 -1.12 16.39 0.69
C TRP A 65 -1.41 15.92 -0.74
N GLN A 66 -2.67 15.91 -1.15
CA GLN A 66 -3.11 15.48 -2.49
C GLN A 66 -2.63 14.05 -2.84
N ILE A 67 -2.64 13.17 -1.83
CA ILE A 67 -2.22 11.78 -2.00
C ILE A 67 -3.37 10.98 -2.62
N SER A 68 -3.10 10.31 -3.73
CA SER A 68 -4.09 9.40 -4.34
C SER A 68 -4.11 8.03 -3.62
N PRO A 69 -5.16 7.21 -3.79
CA PRO A 69 -5.25 5.86 -3.21
C PRO A 69 -4.06 4.94 -3.55
N HIS A 70 -3.38 5.21 -4.63
CA HIS A 70 -2.15 4.53 -5.05
C HIS A 70 -0.94 4.87 -4.14
N GLY A 71 -0.94 6.04 -3.50
CA GLY A 71 0.08 6.45 -2.54
C GLY A 71 -0.10 5.87 -1.14
N VAL A 72 -1.23 5.21 -0.85
CA VAL A 72 -1.46 4.54 0.44
C VAL A 72 -0.94 3.10 0.35
N ILE A 73 0.14 2.82 1.06
CA ILE A 73 0.88 1.55 0.98
C ILE A 73 1.16 0.95 2.36
N GLY A 74 1.42 -0.34 2.40
CA GLY A 74 1.99 -1.02 3.57
C GLY A 74 3.51 -0.89 3.60
N HIS A 75 4.11 -1.04 4.76
CA HIS A 75 5.55 -1.09 4.91
C HIS A 75 6.16 -2.26 4.12
N SER A 76 5.45 -3.39 4.08
CA SER A 76 5.80 -4.55 3.26
C SER A 76 5.86 -4.26 1.76
N ASP A 77 5.07 -3.31 1.26
CA ASP A 77 5.04 -2.97 -0.16
C ASP A 77 6.37 -2.32 -0.61
N MET A 78 6.93 -1.42 0.22
CA MET A 78 8.15 -0.68 -0.10
C MET A 78 9.43 -1.35 0.40
N ALA A 79 9.31 -2.38 1.22
CA ALA A 79 10.44 -3.11 1.81
C ALA A 79 10.21 -4.64 1.81
N PRO A 80 9.97 -5.28 0.64
CA PRO A 80 9.74 -6.71 0.52
C PRO A 80 10.84 -7.52 1.22
N GLY A 81 10.45 -8.58 1.92
CA GLY A 81 11.38 -9.45 2.66
C GLY A 81 11.93 -8.86 3.96
N ARG A 82 12.00 -7.54 4.09
CA ARG A 82 12.46 -6.87 5.32
C ARG A 82 11.31 -6.57 6.29
N LYS A 83 10.13 -6.29 5.75
CA LYS A 83 8.93 -5.92 6.50
C LYS A 83 7.71 -6.72 6.06
N ILE A 84 6.82 -6.97 7.01
CA ILE A 84 5.56 -7.68 6.78
C ILE A 84 4.34 -6.86 7.21
N ASP A 85 4.55 -5.75 7.92
CA ASP A 85 3.47 -4.89 8.42
C ASP A 85 2.80 -4.09 7.28
N PRO A 86 1.50 -3.79 7.40
CA PRO A 86 0.60 -4.06 8.51
C PRO A 86 0.13 -5.52 8.65
N GLY A 87 0.59 -6.42 7.78
CA GLY A 87 0.31 -7.84 7.83
C GLY A 87 -1.02 -8.27 7.20
N PRO A 88 -1.26 -9.60 7.10
CA PRO A 88 -2.39 -10.15 6.35
C PRO A 88 -3.76 -9.96 7.06
N ARG A 89 -3.77 -9.51 8.31
CA ARG A 89 -4.98 -9.26 9.10
C ARG A 89 -5.44 -7.80 9.07
N PHE A 90 -4.70 -6.92 8.39
CA PHE A 90 -5.10 -5.54 8.22
C PHE A 90 -6.26 -5.42 7.23
N ASP A 91 -7.28 -4.64 7.58
CA ASP A 91 -8.50 -4.51 6.78
C ASP A 91 -8.34 -3.52 5.61
N TRP A 92 -7.57 -3.96 4.61
CA TRP A 92 -7.43 -3.23 3.35
C TRP A 92 -8.76 -3.03 2.64
N GLN A 93 -9.72 -3.98 2.77
CA GLN A 93 -11.02 -3.89 2.10
C GLN A 93 -11.84 -2.71 2.61
N ARG A 94 -11.75 -2.40 3.88
CA ARG A 94 -12.37 -1.22 4.44
C ARG A 94 -11.82 0.07 3.80
N LEU A 95 -10.49 0.18 3.69
CA LEU A 95 -9.88 1.35 3.03
C LEU A 95 -10.28 1.44 1.55
N VAL A 96 -10.43 0.31 0.87
CA VAL A 96 -10.93 0.26 -0.52
C VAL A 96 -12.37 0.78 -0.61
N HIS A 97 -13.27 0.35 0.26
CA HIS A 97 -14.67 0.81 0.28
C HIS A 97 -14.78 2.32 0.56
N GLU A 98 -13.84 2.86 1.34
CA GLU A 98 -13.74 4.28 1.63
C GLU A 98 -13.02 5.09 0.53
N GLY A 99 -12.57 4.44 -0.55
CA GLY A 99 -11.83 5.07 -1.64
C GLY A 99 -10.40 5.50 -1.28
N LEU A 100 -9.85 4.97 -0.18
CA LEU A 100 -8.55 5.38 0.37
C LEU A 100 -7.40 4.48 -0.06
N ALA A 101 -7.66 3.31 -0.64
CA ALA A 101 -6.65 2.37 -1.11
C ALA A 101 -7.01 1.72 -2.44
N LEU A 102 -6.02 1.16 -3.13
CA LEU A 102 -6.24 0.41 -4.36
C LEU A 102 -6.93 -0.93 -4.07
N GLN A 103 -7.89 -1.26 -4.91
CA GLN A 103 -8.58 -2.55 -4.93
C GLN A 103 -7.81 -3.57 -5.76
N GLY A 104 -7.73 -4.82 -5.28
CA GLY A 104 -7.42 -5.99 -6.08
C GLY A 104 -8.61 -6.41 -6.94
N GLY A 105 -8.36 -7.09 -8.06
CA GLY A 105 -9.45 -7.52 -8.96
C GLY A 105 -8.97 -8.52 -10.00
N GLN A 106 -9.81 -8.76 -11.00
CA GLN A 106 -9.52 -9.69 -12.10
C GLN A 106 -9.09 -8.91 -13.34
N GLY A 107 -7.87 -9.12 -13.79
CA GLY A 107 -7.29 -8.57 -15.01
C GLY A 107 -6.82 -9.66 -15.98
N PRO A 108 -6.15 -9.29 -17.07
CA PRO A 108 -5.53 -10.25 -17.98
C PRO A 108 -4.39 -11.00 -17.30
N ASP A 109 -4.09 -12.19 -17.77
CA ASP A 109 -2.93 -12.99 -17.32
C ASP A 109 -1.66 -12.45 -17.96
N LEU A 110 -0.98 -11.53 -17.25
CA LEU A 110 0.27 -10.87 -17.68
C LEU A 110 1.42 -11.23 -16.73
N PRO A 111 2.69 -11.12 -17.19
CA PRO A 111 3.86 -11.39 -16.34
C PRO A 111 3.79 -10.63 -15.01
N LEU A 112 3.95 -11.35 -13.91
CA LEU A 112 3.82 -10.81 -12.55
C LEU A 112 4.85 -9.70 -12.31
N ASP A 113 6.11 -9.96 -12.65
CA ASP A 113 7.21 -9.02 -12.38
C ASP A 113 6.99 -7.65 -13.02
N ALA A 114 6.57 -7.62 -14.28
CA ALA A 114 6.25 -6.38 -14.99
C ALA A 114 5.07 -5.63 -14.33
N SER A 115 4.04 -6.37 -13.88
CA SER A 115 2.90 -5.79 -13.19
C SER A 115 3.30 -5.21 -11.83
N LEU A 116 4.10 -5.92 -11.03
CA LEU A 116 4.58 -5.46 -9.73
C LEU A 116 5.47 -4.21 -9.85
N THR A 117 6.35 -4.18 -10.85
CA THR A 117 7.17 -3.00 -11.16
C THR A 117 6.30 -1.80 -11.49
N ARG A 118 5.26 -1.98 -12.30
CA ARG A 118 4.32 -0.90 -12.65
C ARG A 118 3.50 -0.42 -11.45
N ILE A 119 3.14 -1.29 -10.52
CA ILE A 119 2.48 -0.91 -9.26
C ILE A 119 3.41 -0.04 -8.40
N GLY A 120 4.69 -0.34 -8.40
CA GLY A 120 5.70 0.41 -7.65
C GLY A 120 6.58 -0.43 -6.73
N TYR A 121 6.39 -1.76 -6.69
CA TYR A 121 7.22 -2.65 -5.87
C TYR A 121 8.69 -2.58 -6.28
N PRO A 122 9.62 -2.47 -5.32
CA PRO A 122 11.04 -2.46 -5.60
C PRO A 122 11.54 -3.80 -6.16
N PRO A 123 12.71 -3.81 -6.81
CA PRO A 123 13.37 -5.06 -7.20
C PRO A 123 13.69 -5.92 -5.97
N ALA A 124 13.36 -7.20 -6.06
CA ALA A 124 13.73 -8.25 -5.12
C ALA A 124 13.60 -9.59 -5.85
N ASP A 125 13.97 -10.71 -5.22
CA ASP A 125 13.70 -12.01 -5.79
C ASP A 125 12.20 -12.25 -5.99
N PRO A 126 11.79 -13.07 -6.98
CA PRO A 126 10.39 -13.25 -7.36
C PRO A 126 9.49 -13.71 -6.21
N GLU A 127 9.97 -14.60 -5.35
CA GLU A 127 9.19 -15.14 -4.22
C GLU A 127 8.94 -14.07 -3.17
N THR A 128 9.95 -13.27 -2.85
CA THR A 128 9.86 -12.15 -1.92
C THR A 128 8.89 -11.08 -2.42
N ARG A 129 8.94 -10.73 -3.72
CA ARG A 129 7.99 -9.77 -4.32
C ARG A 129 6.56 -10.31 -4.30
N LEU A 130 6.38 -11.58 -4.65
CA LEU A 130 5.08 -12.24 -4.61
C LEU A 130 4.51 -12.26 -3.20
N ALA A 131 5.33 -12.59 -2.19
CA ALA A 131 4.92 -12.62 -0.80
C ALA A 131 4.43 -11.23 -0.33
N ALA A 132 5.19 -10.17 -0.62
CA ALA A 132 4.80 -8.80 -0.29
C ALA A 132 3.48 -8.38 -0.97
N PHE A 133 3.32 -8.67 -2.26
CA PHE A 133 2.08 -8.42 -2.99
C PHE A 133 0.88 -9.16 -2.37
N ARG A 134 1.06 -10.42 -2.02
CA ARG A 134 0.00 -11.24 -1.41
C ARG A 134 -0.45 -10.71 -0.06
N LEU A 135 0.45 -10.21 0.79
CA LEU A 135 0.08 -9.63 2.09
C LEU A 135 -1.05 -8.60 1.97
N ARG A 136 -1.08 -7.85 0.90
CA ARG A 136 -2.06 -6.80 0.66
C ARG A 136 -3.24 -7.24 -0.21
N PHE A 137 -2.97 -7.82 -1.37
CA PHE A 137 -3.98 -8.01 -2.41
C PHE A 137 -4.56 -9.42 -2.45
N ARG A 138 -3.84 -10.41 -1.93
CA ARG A 138 -4.25 -11.82 -1.90
C ARG A 138 -3.71 -12.55 -0.67
N PRO A 139 -4.04 -12.13 0.56
CA PRO A 139 -3.48 -12.71 1.79
C PRO A 139 -3.81 -14.20 1.98
N TRP A 140 -4.76 -14.74 1.22
CA TRP A 140 -5.10 -16.17 1.18
C TRP A 140 -4.28 -16.96 0.14
N GLY A 141 -3.50 -16.29 -0.73
CA GLY A 141 -2.69 -16.95 -1.76
C GLY A 141 -1.53 -17.73 -1.15
N GLN A 142 -1.35 -18.96 -1.59
CA GLN A 142 -0.30 -19.88 -1.09
C GLN A 142 0.47 -20.53 -2.23
N GLY A 143 1.63 -21.11 -1.91
CA GLY A 143 2.48 -21.83 -2.86
C GLY A 143 3.13 -20.93 -3.91
N ALA A 144 3.56 -21.53 -5.01
CA ALA A 144 4.19 -20.83 -6.13
C ALA A 144 3.27 -19.81 -6.78
N GLU A 145 3.83 -18.94 -7.63
CA GLU A 145 3.09 -18.00 -8.46
C GLU A 145 1.97 -18.70 -9.24
N SER A 146 0.79 -18.10 -9.25
CA SER A 146 -0.40 -18.63 -9.92
C SER A 146 -0.99 -17.63 -10.92
N PRO A 147 -1.82 -18.09 -11.90
CA PRO A 147 -2.56 -17.18 -12.77
C PRO A 147 -3.39 -16.14 -12.01
N ALA A 148 -3.95 -16.50 -10.85
CA ALA A 148 -4.71 -15.58 -10.03
C ALA A 148 -3.86 -14.46 -9.43
N ASP A 149 -2.57 -14.67 -9.15
CA ASP A 149 -1.64 -13.61 -8.73
C ASP A 149 -1.38 -12.66 -9.88
N ARG A 150 -1.09 -13.20 -11.07
CA ARG A 150 -0.80 -12.42 -12.28
C ARG A 150 -2.00 -11.58 -12.71
N CYS A 151 -3.19 -12.17 -12.76
CA CYS A 151 -4.42 -11.46 -13.09
C CYS A 151 -4.73 -10.33 -12.09
N CYS A 152 -4.55 -10.59 -10.80
CA CYS A 152 -4.75 -9.56 -9.78
C CYS A 152 -3.72 -8.43 -9.91
N ALA A 153 -2.43 -8.75 -10.08
CA ALA A 153 -1.39 -7.75 -10.26
C ALA A 153 -1.59 -6.92 -11.52
N ALA A 154 -2.00 -7.53 -12.64
CA ALA A 154 -2.31 -6.82 -13.87
C ALA A 154 -3.50 -5.83 -13.70
N PHE A 155 -4.54 -6.23 -12.96
CA PHE A 155 -5.66 -5.34 -12.63
C PHE A 155 -5.21 -4.12 -11.83
N VAL A 156 -4.41 -4.34 -10.77
CA VAL A 156 -3.89 -3.25 -9.93
C VAL A 156 -2.98 -2.32 -10.74
N ALA A 157 -2.08 -2.87 -11.54
CA ALA A 157 -1.19 -2.10 -12.42
C ALA A 157 -1.94 -1.22 -13.41
N ALA A 158 -3.04 -1.73 -14.01
CA ALA A 158 -3.91 -0.95 -14.88
C ALA A 158 -4.62 0.18 -14.12
N SER A 159 -5.01 -0.05 -12.86
CA SER A 159 -5.61 0.98 -12.02
C SER A 159 -4.65 2.11 -11.69
N VAL A 160 -3.39 1.80 -11.39
CA VAL A 160 -2.30 2.79 -11.22
C VAL A 160 -2.16 3.65 -12.47
N THR A 161 -2.11 3.03 -13.66
CA THR A 161 -1.96 3.75 -14.93
C THR A 161 -3.11 4.73 -15.17
N ARG A 162 -4.35 4.33 -14.86
CA ARG A 162 -5.53 5.22 -14.99
C ARG A 162 -5.46 6.42 -14.05
N LEU A 163 -5.08 6.22 -12.79
CA LEU A 163 -4.97 7.29 -11.80
C LEU A 163 -3.88 8.30 -12.15
N THR A 164 -2.70 7.84 -12.57
CA THR A 164 -1.60 8.72 -12.97
C THR A 164 -1.94 9.52 -14.22
N ALA A 165 -2.61 8.91 -15.19
CA ALA A 165 -3.07 9.61 -16.39
C ALA A 165 -4.16 10.67 -16.08
N ALA A 166 -5.04 10.42 -15.13
CA ALA A 166 -6.05 11.37 -14.70
C ALA A 166 -5.43 12.58 -13.97
N ALA A 167 -4.46 12.34 -13.09
CA ALA A 167 -3.73 13.40 -12.39
C ALA A 167 -2.94 14.30 -13.37
N GLY A 168 -2.30 13.72 -14.38
CA GLY A 168 -1.59 14.51 -15.40
C GLY A 168 -2.49 15.41 -16.23
N ARG A 169 -3.73 15.03 -16.50
CA ARG A 169 -4.72 15.87 -17.20
C ARG A 169 -5.25 17.03 -16.35
N ALA A 170 -5.45 16.81 -15.05
CA ALA A 170 -5.92 17.84 -14.14
C ALA A 170 -4.90 18.97 -13.93
N TYR A 171 -3.62 18.72 -14.20
CA TYR A 171 -2.55 19.72 -14.07
C TYR A 171 -2.35 20.57 -15.36
N GLN A 172 -2.99 20.20 -16.47
CA GLN A 172 -2.89 20.88 -17.77
C GLN A 172 -4.13 21.72 -18.12
N ALA A 173 -5.16 21.68 -17.31
CA ALA A 173 -6.40 22.45 -17.43
C ALA A 173 -6.46 23.62 -16.44
#